data_3bd405013a9ae63b793a3a8d92991dc6
#
_entry.id   3bd405013a9ae63b793a3a8d92991dc6
#
_cell.length_a   1.000
_cell.length_b   1.000
_cell.length_c   1.000
_cell.angle_alpha   90.00
_cell.angle_beta   90.00
_cell.angle_gamma   90.00
#
_symmetry.space_group_name_H-M   'P 1'
#
loop_
_entity.id
_entity.type
_entity.pdbx_description
1 polymer ?
#
loop_
_entity_poly.entity_id
_entity_poly.type
_entity_poly.pdbx_seq_one_letter_code
_entity_poly.pdbx_strand_id
1 'polypeptide(L)'
;MTKRSAGILLFRKGHDGVELLLAHPGGPFWASKDAGVWSIPKGEYGETEDAETAARREMWEETGIVVSGQLFELGTYRQPSGKLVSAWATEGDFDPGDLKSNNCQVEWPPKSGRLIDVPEIDRAAWFSIEEALTKITKGQIPIVQALAKKLSDGAGERETRG
;
A
#
# COMPACT_ATOMS: atom_id res chain seq x y z
N MET A 1 -0.82 12.32 -20.54
CA MET A 1 -1.75 11.29 -20.02
C MET A 1 -1.59 11.13 -18.53
N THR A 2 -2.70 11.00 -17.81
CA THR A 2 -2.67 10.80 -16.37
C THR A 2 -2.17 9.38 -16.06
N LYS A 3 -1.14 9.27 -15.25
CA LYS A 3 -0.65 7.96 -14.80
C LYS A 3 -1.59 7.38 -13.76
N ARG A 4 -1.82 6.08 -13.83
CA ARG A 4 -2.70 5.35 -12.93
C ARG A 4 -1.96 4.23 -12.24
N SER A 5 -2.15 4.16 -10.93
CA SER A 5 -1.64 3.07 -10.09
C SER A 5 -2.81 2.39 -9.39
N ALA A 6 -2.59 1.13 -9.02
CA ALA A 6 -3.56 0.35 -8.28
C ALA A 6 -2.84 -0.39 -7.15
N GLY A 7 -3.49 -0.51 -6.01
CA GLY A 7 -2.90 -1.17 -4.86
C GLY A 7 -3.91 -1.73 -3.89
N ILE A 8 -3.39 -2.51 -2.94
CA ILE A 8 -4.22 -3.19 -1.94
C ILE A 8 -3.75 -2.81 -0.54
N LEU A 9 -4.69 -2.41 0.29
CA LEU A 9 -4.46 -2.20 1.72
C LEU A 9 -4.91 -3.45 2.46
N LEU A 10 -3.95 -4.25 2.89
CA LEU A 10 -4.20 -5.43 3.70
C LEU A 10 -4.39 -5.00 5.14
N PHE A 11 -5.43 -5.53 5.78
CA PHE A 11 -5.68 -5.25 7.19
C PHE A 11 -5.96 -6.53 7.95
N ARG A 12 -5.73 -6.48 9.25
CA ARG A 12 -6.06 -7.58 10.15
C ARG A 12 -6.61 -7.03 11.45
N LYS A 13 -7.33 -7.87 12.18
CA LYS A 13 -7.79 -7.51 13.52
C LYS A 13 -6.72 -7.96 14.52
N GLY A 14 -5.99 -6.98 15.04
CA GLY A 14 -4.97 -7.22 16.02
C GLY A 14 -5.52 -7.23 17.44
N HIS A 15 -4.62 -7.38 18.41
CA HIS A 15 -4.98 -7.47 19.81
C HIS A 15 -5.63 -6.16 20.33
N ASP A 16 -5.14 -5.03 19.84
CA ASP A 16 -5.58 -3.69 20.27
C ASP A 16 -6.40 -2.97 19.18
N GLY A 17 -6.96 -3.69 18.24
CA GLY A 17 -7.76 -3.13 17.15
C GLY A 17 -7.23 -3.49 15.78
N VAL A 18 -7.69 -2.75 14.78
CA VAL A 18 -7.31 -3.00 13.39
C VAL A 18 -5.89 -2.55 13.13
N GLU A 19 -5.14 -3.39 12.41
CA GLU A 19 -3.81 -3.06 11.95
C GLU A 19 -3.76 -3.09 10.43
N LEU A 20 -2.98 -2.19 9.83
CA LEU A 20 -2.82 -2.03 8.39
C LEU A 20 -1.39 -2.36 8.01
N LEU A 21 -1.21 -3.06 6.88
CA LEU A 21 0.11 -3.35 6.35
C LEU A 21 0.54 -2.26 5.38
N LEU A 22 1.63 -1.59 5.69
CA LEU A 22 2.24 -0.59 4.81
C LEU A 22 3.63 -1.03 4.39
N ALA A 23 4.08 -0.53 3.26
CA ALA A 23 5.36 -0.84 2.66
C ALA A 23 6.26 0.38 2.67
N HIS A 24 7.54 0.17 3.01
CA HIS A 24 8.55 1.23 3.03
C HIS A 24 9.34 1.20 1.72
N PRO A 25 9.52 2.34 1.05
CA PRO A 25 10.29 2.37 -0.20
C PRO A 25 11.74 2.02 0.04
N GLY A 26 12.31 1.22 -0.86
CA GLY A 26 13.69 0.76 -0.77
C GLY A 26 14.68 1.75 -1.38
N GLY A 27 15.94 1.47 -1.16
CA GLY A 27 17.04 2.26 -1.68
C GLY A 27 17.59 3.28 -0.70
N PRO A 28 18.82 3.76 -0.96
CA PRO A 28 19.54 4.61 0.00
C PRO A 28 18.89 5.97 0.24
N PHE A 29 18.15 6.51 -0.74
CA PHE A 29 17.46 7.80 -0.56
C PHE A 29 16.42 7.73 0.55
N TRP A 30 15.71 6.59 0.65
CA TRP A 30 14.60 6.42 1.59
C TRP A 30 15.00 5.73 2.90
N ALA A 31 16.20 5.12 2.96
CA ALA A 31 16.58 4.21 4.03
C ALA A 31 16.42 4.77 5.44
N SER A 32 16.70 6.06 5.64
CA SER A 32 16.60 6.71 6.95
C SER A 32 15.29 7.47 7.17
N LYS A 33 14.39 7.48 6.18
CA LYS A 33 13.13 8.22 6.26
C LYS A 33 12.02 7.32 6.78
N ASP A 34 11.11 7.88 7.55
CA ASP A 34 10.04 7.14 8.19
C ASP A 34 8.68 7.83 8.01
N ALA A 35 8.38 8.85 8.79
CA ALA A 35 7.06 9.50 8.73
C ALA A 35 6.77 10.07 7.33
N GLY A 36 5.58 9.76 6.82
CA GLY A 36 5.11 10.33 5.55
C GLY A 36 5.68 9.70 4.30
N VAL A 37 6.40 8.58 4.41
CA VAL A 37 7.01 7.93 3.23
C VAL A 37 6.46 6.53 2.95
N TRP A 38 5.80 5.91 3.90
CA TRP A 38 5.19 4.59 3.71
C TRP A 38 4.01 4.67 2.73
N SER A 39 3.70 3.56 2.11
CA SER A 39 2.69 3.47 1.08
C SER A 39 1.97 2.12 1.15
N ILE A 40 0.75 2.06 0.60
CA ILE A 40 0.17 0.75 0.29
C ILE A 40 1.02 0.12 -0.82
N PRO A 41 1.15 -1.21 -0.86
CA PRO A 41 1.77 -1.86 -2.02
C PRO A 41 0.96 -1.56 -3.27
N LYS A 42 1.59 -0.92 -4.26
CA LYS A 42 0.91 -0.44 -5.46
C LYS A 42 1.89 -0.25 -6.60
N GLY A 43 1.38 -0.21 -7.82
CA GLY A 43 2.20 0.13 -8.96
C GLY A 43 1.37 0.61 -10.14
N GLU A 44 2.06 1.13 -11.14
CA GLU A 44 1.43 1.67 -12.34
C GLU A 44 0.92 0.55 -13.24
N TYR A 45 -0.18 0.83 -13.95
CA TYR A 45 -0.73 -0.09 -14.94
C TYR A 45 -1.21 0.67 -16.17
N GLY A 46 -1.27 -0.06 -17.29
CA GLY A 46 -1.65 0.51 -18.57
C GLY A 46 -3.10 0.20 -18.93
N GLU A 47 -3.48 0.65 -20.12
CA GLU A 47 -4.86 0.54 -20.62
C GLU A 47 -5.32 -0.90 -20.87
N THR A 48 -4.38 -1.84 -21.02
CA THR A 48 -4.71 -3.24 -21.32
C THR A 48 -4.98 -4.08 -20.08
N GLU A 49 -4.78 -3.51 -18.90
CA GLU A 49 -4.97 -4.22 -17.62
C GLU A 49 -6.02 -3.49 -16.80
N ASP A 50 -6.97 -4.21 -16.21
CA ASP A 50 -7.92 -3.57 -15.30
C ASP A 50 -7.28 -3.30 -13.94
N ALA A 51 -7.79 -2.30 -13.24
CA ALA A 51 -7.19 -1.80 -12.01
C ALA A 51 -7.13 -2.85 -10.91
N GLU A 52 -8.17 -3.67 -10.73
CA GLU A 52 -8.17 -4.71 -9.69
C GLU A 52 -7.12 -5.78 -9.97
N THR A 53 -6.99 -6.22 -11.23
CA THR A 53 -5.97 -7.19 -11.63
C THR A 53 -4.57 -6.62 -11.37
N ALA A 54 -4.37 -5.35 -11.71
CA ALA A 54 -3.11 -4.66 -11.48
C ALA A 54 -2.79 -4.58 -9.98
N ALA A 55 -3.79 -4.30 -9.14
CA ALA A 55 -3.60 -4.23 -7.69
C ALA A 55 -3.12 -5.56 -7.12
N ARG A 56 -3.70 -6.68 -7.56
CA ARG A 56 -3.29 -8.02 -7.13
C ARG A 56 -1.88 -8.36 -7.60
N ARG A 57 -1.56 -8.02 -8.84
CA ARG A 57 -0.23 -8.24 -9.42
C ARG A 57 0.84 -7.43 -8.67
N GLU A 58 0.57 -6.17 -8.42
CA GLU A 58 1.52 -5.29 -7.72
C GLU A 58 1.74 -5.73 -6.27
N MET A 59 0.69 -6.20 -5.59
CA MET A 59 0.82 -6.75 -4.26
C MET A 59 1.80 -7.92 -4.24
N TRP A 60 1.69 -8.81 -5.22
CA TRP A 60 2.60 -9.94 -5.35
C TRP A 60 4.03 -9.50 -5.68
N GLU A 61 4.19 -8.58 -6.63
CA GLU A 61 5.50 -8.10 -7.04
C GLU A 61 6.24 -7.38 -5.91
N GLU A 62 5.53 -6.58 -5.14
CA GLU A 62 6.15 -5.75 -4.10
C GLU A 62 6.31 -6.47 -2.76
N THR A 63 5.51 -7.47 -2.46
CA THR A 63 5.53 -8.13 -1.16
C THR A 63 5.64 -9.64 -1.20
N GLY A 64 5.30 -10.28 -2.31
CA GLY A 64 5.19 -11.73 -2.41
C GLY A 64 3.84 -12.26 -1.95
N ILE A 65 2.90 -11.40 -1.57
CA ILE A 65 1.58 -11.83 -1.11
C ILE A 65 0.67 -12.12 -2.30
N VAL A 66 0.11 -13.33 -2.32
CA VAL A 66 -0.91 -13.71 -3.31
C VAL A 66 -2.28 -13.46 -2.68
N VAL A 67 -3.03 -12.52 -3.25
CA VAL A 67 -4.38 -12.22 -2.80
C VAL A 67 -5.36 -12.94 -3.73
N SER A 68 -6.08 -13.92 -3.20
CA SER A 68 -7.01 -14.72 -3.98
C SER A 68 -8.48 -14.47 -3.61
N GLY A 69 -8.72 -13.86 -2.46
CA GLY A 69 -10.06 -13.59 -1.98
C GLY A 69 -10.70 -12.37 -2.63
N GLN A 70 -11.89 -12.04 -2.15
CA GLN A 70 -12.63 -10.89 -2.63
C GLN A 70 -12.04 -9.60 -2.06
N LEU A 71 -11.92 -8.60 -2.93
CA LEU A 71 -11.49 -7.25 -2.55
C LEU A 71 -12.70 -6.33 -2.45
N PHE A 72 -12.65 -5.37 -1.55
CA PHE A 72 -13.64 -4.31 -1.54
C PHE A 72 -12.99 -2.97 -1.85
N GLU A 73 -13.70 -2.17 -2.64
CA GLU A 73 -13.17 -0.93 -3.20
C GLU A 73 -13.12 0.17 -2.16
N LEU A 74 -11.98 0.88 -2.11
CA LEU A 74 -11.80 2.06 -1.25
C LEU A 74 -11.92 3.36 -2.04
N GLY A 75 -11.83 3.31 -3.37
CA GLY A 75 -11.95 4.47 -4.23
C GLY A 75 -10.66 4.83 -4.97
N THR A 76 -10.75 5.91 -5.73
CA THR A 76 -9.63 6.43 -6.52
C THR A 76 -9.29 7.82 -6.03
N TYR A 77 -8.00 8.09 -5.84
CA TYR A 77 -7.54 9.34 -5.22
C TYR A 77 -6.41 9.95 -6.04
N ARG A 78 -6.46 11.27 -6.19
CA ARG A 78 -5.42 12.01 -6.91
C ARG A 78 -4.28 12.33 -5.94
N GLN A 79 -3.06 12.00 -6.36
CA GLN A 79 -1.86 12.31 -5.62
C GLN A 79 -1.38 13.74 -5.93
N PRO A 80 -0.52 14.34 -5.08
CA PRO A 80 0.04 15.67 -5.37
C PRO A 80 0.73 15.76 -6.74
N SER A 81 1.30 14.65 -7.21
CA SER A 81 1.94 14.57 -8.54
C SER A 81 0.93 14.58 -9.69
N GLY A 82 -0.37 14.46 -9.40
CA GLY A 82 -1.41 14.30 -10.42
C GLY A 82 -1.75 12.85 -10.75
N LYS A 83 -0.93 11.90 -10.31
CA LYS A 83 -1.18 10.47 -10.50
C LYS A 83 -2.44 10.04 -9.75
N LEU A 84 -3.24 9.16 -10.35
CA LEU A 84 -4.42 8.58 -9.71
C LEU A 84 -4.07 7.23 -9.10
N VAL A 85 -4.49 6.98 -7.86
CA VAL A 85 -4.31 5.71 -7.19
C VAL A 85 -5.68 5.11 -6.86
N SER A 86 -5.96 3.95 -7.43
CA SER A 86 -7.15 3.17 -7.09
C SER A 86 -6.78 2.14 -6.03
N ALA A 87 -7.56 2.08 -4.96
CA ALA A 87 -7.23 1.24 -3.81
C ALA A 87 -8.37 0.29 -3.48
N TRP A 88 -8.00 -0.91 -3.09
CA TRP A 88 -8.89 -1.94 -2.56
C TRP A 88 -8.37 -2.37 -1.20
N ALA A 89 -9.22 -3.01 -0.43
CA ALA A 89 -8.84 -3.59 0.85
C ALA A 89 -9.27 -5.04 0.94
N THR A 90 -8.55 -5.80 1.72
CA THR A 90 -8.91 -7.17 2.06
C THR A 90 -8.36 -7.50 3.45
N GLU A 91 -9.04 -8.38 4.14
CA GLU A 91 -8.59 -8.86 5.44
C GLU A 91 -7.67 -10.06 5.26
N GLY A 92 -6.55 -10.07 5.97
CA GLY A 92 -5.62 -11.19 5.92
C GLY A 92 -4.44 -10.94 6.83
N ASP A 93 -3.55 -11.91 6.92
CA ASP A 93 -2.35 -11.82 7.74
C ASP A 93 -1.11 -12.03 6.89
N PHE A 94 0.00 -11.52 7.35
CA PHE A 94 1.28 -11.64 6.67
C PHE A 94 2.40 -11.37 7.66
N ASP A 95 3.41 -12.24 7.66
CA ASP A 95 4.61 -12.01 8.45
C ASP A 95 5.55 -11.08 7.66
N PRO A 96 5.83 -9.86 8.14
CA PRO A 96 6.75 -8.95 7.45
C PRO A 96 8.13 -9.55 7.18
N GLY A 97 8.54 -10.56 7.94
CA GLY A 97 9.78 -11.29 7.70
C GLY A 97 9.77 -12.10 6.41
N ASP A 98 8.60 -12.37 5.86
CA ASP A 98 8.45 -13.12 4.60
C ASP A 98 8.42 -12.21 3.37
N LEU A 99 8.67 -10.92 3.53
CA LEU A 99 8.64 -9.94 2.44
C LEU A 99 9.58 -10.36 1.30
N LYS A 100 9.04 -10.37 0.09
CA LYS A 100 9.80 -10.61 -1.14
C LYS A 100 9.42 -9.55 -2.15
N SER A 101 10.27 -8.55 -2.29
CA SER A 101 10.05 -7.46 -3.24
C SER A 101 10.87 -7.67 -4.50
N ASN A 102 10.31 -7.26 -5.64
CA ASN A 102 11.10 -7.12 -6.85
C ASN A 102 12.12 -6.00 -6.69
N ASN A 103 13.11 -5.97 -7.57
CA ASN A 103 14.14 -4.94 -7.56
C ASN A 103 13.84 -3.87 -8.61
N CYS A 104 14.36 -2.68 -8.36
CA CYS A 104 14.38 -1.60 -9.34
C CYS A 104 15.77 -0.97 -9.36
N GLN A 105 16.06 -0.23 -10.43
CA GLN A 105 17.33 0.49 -10.54
C GLN A 105 17.15 1.94 -10.14
N VAL A 106 18.08 2.43 -9.33
CA VAL A 106 18.11 3.84 -8.95
C VAL A 106 19.51 4.38 -9.19
N GLU A 107 19.59 5.67 -9.53
CA GLU A 107 20.85 6.35 -9.65
C GLU A 107 21.37 6.75 -8.27
N TRP A 108 22.55 6.25 -7.92
CA TRP A 108 23.10 6.56 -6.61
C TRP A 108 24.64 6.62 -6.67
N PRO A 109 25.34 7.63 -6.16
CA PRO A 109 24.73 8.88 -5.61
C PRO A 109 23.95 9.67 -6.66
N PRO A 110 23.10 10.61 -6.24
CA PRO A 110 22.34 11.43 -7.20
C PRO A 110 23.27 12.10 -8.22
N LYS A 111 22.87 12.08 -9.49
CA LYS A 111 23.61 12.69 -10.61
C LYS A 111 24.99 12.09 -10.87
N SER A 112 25.27 10.90 -10.33
CA SER A 112 26.56 10.22 -10.52
C SER A 112 26.64 9.42 -11.83
N GLY A 113 25.52 9.11 -12.44
CA GLY A 113 25.45 8.21 -13.59
C GLY A 113 25.55 6.74 -13.22
N ARG A 114 25.69 6.40 -11.92
CA ARG A 114 25.81 5.04 -11.45
C ARG A 114 24.44 4.48 -11.10
N LEU A 115 24.05 3.37 -11.72
CA LEU A 115 22.81 2.67 -11.42
C LEU A 115 23.10 1.52 -10.46
N ILE A 116 22.32 1.42 -9.41
CA ILE A 116 22.37 0.30 -8.47
C ILE A 116 21.01 -0.38 -8.39
N ASP A 117 21.02 -1.69 -8.16
CA ASP A 117 19.78 -2.44 -7.93
C ASP A 117 19.41 -2.35 -6.45
N VAL A 118 18.14 -2.02 -6.20
CA VAL A 118 17.62 -1.98 -4.82
C VAL A 118 16.26 -2.66 -4.81
N PRO A 119 15.82 -3.22 -3.69
CA PRO A 119 14.44 -3.70 -3.59
C PRO A 119 13.50 -2.51 -3.70
N GLU A 120 12.40 -2.68 -4.41
CA GLU A 120 11.38 -1.63 -4.51
C GLU A 120 10.81 -1.31 -3.14
N ILE A 121 10.60 -2.35 -2.33
CA ILE A 121 10.16 -2.25 -0.94
C ILE A 121 11.23 -2.93 -0.07
N ASP A 122 11.78 -2.21 0.89
CA ASP A 122 12.82 -2.76 1.76
C ASP A 122 12.27 -3.39 3.03
N ARG A 123 11.08 -3.00 3.45
CA ARG A 123 10.42 -3.59 4.63
C ARG A 123 8.92 -3.30 4.58
N ALA A 124 8.17 -4.13 5.26
CA ALA A 124 6.75 -3.92 5.49
C ALA A 124 6.50 -4.00 6.99
N ALA A 125 5.45 -3.34 7.46
CA ALA A 125 5.12 -3.38 8.88
C ALA A 125 3.62 -3.17 9.08
N TRP A 126 3.13 -3.68 10.19
CA TRP A 126 1.76 -3.48 10.64
C TRP A 126 1.68 -2.25 11.52
N PHE A 127 0.69 -1.41 11.26
CA PHE A 127 0.44 -0.19 12.03
C PHE A 127 -1.02 -0.13 12.45
N SER A 128 -1.29 0.42 13.62
CA SER A 128 -2.64 0.82 13.96
C SER A 128 -3.11 1.89 12.96
N ILE A 129 -4.41 2.13 12.88
CA ILE A 129 -4.94 3.18 12.00
C ILE A 129 -4.31 4.54 12.35
N GLU A 130 -4.19 4.86 13.64
CA GLU A 130 -3.60 6.13 14.08
C GLU A 130 -2.14 6.27 13.65
N GLU A 131 -1.35 5.21 13.86
CA GLU A 131 0.04 5.21 13.43
C GLU A 131 0.17 5.29 11.91
N ALA A 132 -0.66 4.54 11.19
CA ALA A 132 -0.64 4.54 9.73
C ALA A 132 -0.84 5.94 9.16
N LEU A 133 -1.71 6.75 9.78
CA LEU A 133 -1.96 8.11 9.33
C LEU A 133 -0.72 9.01 9.45
N THR A 134 0.21 8.71 10.36
CA THR A 134 1.46 9.45 10.50
C THR A 134 2.57 8.91 9.60
N LYS A 135 2.48 7.65 9.21
CA LYS A 135 3.50 6.96 8.43
C LYS A 135 3.27 7.05 6.93
N ILE A 136 2.01 7.00 6.51
CA ILE A 136 1.66 6.94 5.09
C ILE A 136 1.91 8.27 4.39
N THR A 137 2.31 8.18 3.13
CA THR A 137 2.48 9.37 2.30
C THR A 137 1.17 10.17 2.22
N LYS A 138 1.31 11.50 2.23
CA LYS A 138 0.19 12.43 2.38
C LYS A 138 -0.97 12.17 1.40
N GLY A 139 -0.66 11.90 0.15
CA GLY A 139 -1.67 11.66 -0.88
C GLY A 139 -2.50 10.40 -0.66
N GLN A 140 -2.06 9.49 0.20
CA GLN A 140 -2.77 8.24 0.48
C GLN A 140 -3.51 8.25 1.82
N ILE A 141 -3.43 9.33 2.58
CA ILE A 141 -4.19 9.47 3.83
C ILE A 141 -5.69 9.18 3.62
N PRO A 142 -6.33 9.69 2.55
CA PRO A 142 -7.75 9.38 2.29
C PRO A 142 -8.05 7.90 2.13
N ILE A 143 -7.08 7.10 1.67
CA ILE A 143 -7.25 5.66 1.52
C ILE A 143 -7.42 5.00 2.90
N VAL A 144 -6.56 5.36 3.87
CA VAL A 144 -6.65 4.86 5.24
C VAL A 144 -7.97 5.29 5.88
N GLN A 145 -8.36 6.54 5.66
CA GLN A 145 -9.61 7.07 6.19
C GLN A 145 -10.82 6.33 5.62
N ALA A 146 -10.78 5.99 4.31
CA ALA A 146 -11.85 5.25 3.68
C ALA A 146 -12.01 3.85 4.26
N LEU A 147 -10.89 3.16 4.55
CA LEU A 147 -10.94 1.85 5.20
C LEU A 147 -11.50 1.96 6.62
N ALA A 148 -11.03 2.92 7.40
CA ALA A 148 -11.51 3.14 8.76
C ALA A 148 -13.03 3.35 8.79
N LYS A 149 -13.54 4.14 7.85
CA LYS A 149 -14.98 4.40 7.73
C LYS A 149 -15.75 3.12 7.38
N LYS A 150 -15.27 2.35 6.42
CA LYS A 150 -15.95 1.10 6.03
C LYS A 150 -16.00 0.09 7.17
N LEU A 151 -14.93 -0.02 7.94
CA LEU A 151 -14.90 -0.95 9.07
C LEU A 151 -15.83 -0.48 10.21
N SER A 152 -15.90 0.82 10.43
CA SER A 152 -16.80 1.40 11.43
C SER A 152 -18.27 1.20 11.02
N ASP A 153 -18.61 1.47 9.75
CA ASP A 153 -19.97 1.27 9.22
C ASP A 153 -20.38 -0.20 9.30
N GLY A 154 -19.47 -1.12 8.94
CA GLY A 154 -19.73 -2.55 9.03
C GLY A 154 -19.95 -3.02 10.46
N ALA A 155 -19.20 -2.49 11.42
CA ALA A 155 -19.40 -2.80 12.84
C ALA A 155 -20.76 -2.31 13.33
N GLY A 156 -21.16 -1.10 12.91
CA GLY A 156 -22.47 -0.55 13.23
C GLY A 156 -23.61 -1.38 12.67
N GLU A 157 -23.49 -1.86 11.45
CA GLU A 157 -24.47 -2.73 10.82
C GLU A 157 -24.60 -4.07 11.56
N ARG A 158 -23.51 -4.63 12.05
CA ARG A 158 -23.52 -5.87 12.83
C ARG A 158 -24.21 -5.69 14.16
N GLU A 159 -24.00 -4.57 14.83
CA GLU A 159 -24.64 -4.26 16.11
C GLU A 159 -26.14 -4.09 15.95
N THR A 160 -26.59 -3.48 14.86
CA THR A 160 -28.02 -3.27 14.60
C THR A 160 -28.75 -4.55 14.21
N ARG A 161 -28.05 -5.58 13.78
CA ARG A 161 -28.64 -6.87 13.43
C ARG A 161 -28.70 -7.85 14.62
N GLY A 162 -27.98 -7.51 15.68
CA GLY A 162 -27.99 -8.30 16.91
C GLY A 162 -29.16 -7.95 17.77
#